data_7e56e797104f57db526a7ee47a9aa398
#
_entry.id   7e56e797104f57db526a7ee47a9aa398
#
_cell.length_a   1.000
_cell.length_b   1.000
_cell.length_c   1.000
_cell.angle_alpha   90.00
_cell.angle_beta   90.00
_cell.angle_gamma   90.00
#
_symmetry.space_group_name_H-M   'P 1'
#
loop_
_entity.id
_entity.type
_entity.pdbx_description
1 polymer ?
#
loop_
_entity_poly.entity_id
_entity_poly.type
_entity_poly.pdbx_seq_one_letter_code
_entity_poly.pdbx_strand_id
1 'polypeptide(L)'
;MNIVQVGPFPFSADCIRGGVESSVFGLVNELSRNHVVDVFDYPRINGKDSVERKGPLTVHRYANPGNHNQDAMDRGKEILRDIVSLHPDIVHIHGTGGLSGALYSAVKTYGIPVLLTVHGLLHIEKKNALIKHPSLKHLYQLFVQSHAEFKVLNEAEHIIVDTEYVAEQIKHLHSKKKISHLPWMYVVPQGIQSQYLQVSPKKPVIPTILSVGSISQRKGHLLLVKAFEIVHKTVPSAKLIIAGTLTEKAYYTQLQNEIGKLHLKQSVELLTNIPQEQLLQIYQEATIFALHSQEESQGIALVEAMATGLPIVSTLVGGIPFVVKNGKTGLLSKYGDVDSFANNMIKLLTNENLRTQMSQSARLSAQSYSWQEITKAIEIIYNRIITTTNH
;
A
#
# COMPACT_ATOMS: atom_id res chain seq x y z
N MET A 1 11.47 24.25 3.16
CA MET A 1 10.64 23.93 4.34
C MET A 1 11.38 22.94 5.24
N ASN A 2 11.12 23.00 6.53
CA ASN A 2 11.51 22.00 7.51
C ASN A 2 10.32 21.06 7.69
N ILE A 3 10.38 19.86 7.17
CA ILE A 3 9.26 18.90 7.11
C ILE A 3 9.54 17.74 8.04
N VAL A 4 8.63 17.45 8.94
CA VAL A 4 8.67 16.23 9.75
C VAL A 4 7.73 15.19 9.16
N GLN A 5 8.24 13.98 8.91
CA GLN A 5 7.47 12.80 8.52
C GLN A 5 7.40 11.83 9.70
N VAL A 6 6.21 11.37 10.05
CA VAL A 6 6.01 10.42 11.15
C VAL A 6 5.39 9.14 10.59
N GLY A 7 6.13 8.06 10.59
CA GLY A 7 5.64 6.79 10.03
C GLY A 7 6.73 5.73 9.89
N PRO A 8 6.36 4.54 9.40
CA PRO A 8 7.31 3.46 9.21
C PRO A 8 8.31 3.79 8.10
N PHE A 9 9.60 3.65 8.39
CA PHE A 9 10.66 3.96 7.44
C PHE A 9 11.69 2.81 7.36
N PRO A 10 12.03 2.30 6.16
CA PRO A 10 12.94 1.17 6.03
C PRO A 10 14.38 1.57 6.34
N PHE A 11 15.22 0.58 6.68
CA PHE A 11 16.67 0.78 6.86
C PHE A 11 17.39 1.04 5.52
N SER A 12 16.91 0.40 4.46
CA SER A 12 17.37 0.57 3.08
C SER A 12 16.23 0.27 2.11
N ALA A 13 16.40 0.61 0.84
CA ALA A 13 15.44 0.30 -0.22
C ALA A 13 15.14 -1.21 -0.32
N ASP A 14 16.12 -2.06 -0.03
CA ASP A 14 15.98 -3.52 -0.11
C ASP A 14 15.22 -4.13 1.09
N CYS A 15 14.98 -3.33 2.14
CA CYS A 15 14.33 -3.77 3.36
C CYS A 15 12.87 -3.34 3.47
N ILE A 16 12.24 -2.86 2.40
CA ILE A 16 10.83 -2.43 2.39
C ILE A 16 9.92 -3.63 2.60
N ARG A 17 9.05 -3.56 3.63
CA ARG A 17 8.19 -4.68 4.06
C ARG A 17 6.73 -4.54 3.64
N GLY A 18 6.30 -3.40 3.14
CA GLY A 18 4.90 -3.17 2.77
C GLY A 18 4.64 -1.82 2.13
N GLY A 19 3.39 -1.64 1.68
CA GLY A 19 2.98 -0.46 0.90
C GLY A 19 3.17 0.86 1.64
N VAL A 20 2.82 0.94 2.92
CA VAL A 20 2.98 2.19 3.71
C VAL A 20 4.45 2.57 3.85
N GLU A 21 5.33 1.60 4.14
CA GLU A 21 6.76 1.83 4.26
C GLU A 21 7.38 2.25 2.93
N SER A 22 6.94 1.64 1.82
CA SER A 22 7.32 2.05 0.46
C SER A 22 6.87 3.47 0.14
N SER A 23 5.65 3.83 0.57
CA SER A 23 5.08 5.16 0.37
C SER A 23 5.86 6.23 1.11
N VAL A 24 6.12 6.04 2.40
CA VAL A 24 6.90 7.00 3.21
C VAL A 24 8.32 7.13 2.66
N PHE A 25 8.96 6.01 2.31
CA PHE A 25 10.31 6.01 1.74
C PHE A 25 10.40 6.79 0.42
N GLY A 26 9.47 6.55 -0.50
CA GLY A 26 9.45 7.25 -1.78
C GLY A 26 9.21 8.76 -1.65
N LEU A 27 8.22 9.14 -0.83
CA LEU A 27 7.91 10.55 -0.55
C LEU A 27 9.08 11.29 0.11
N VAL A 28 9.67 10.70 1.15
CA VAL A 28 10.81 11.29 1.89
C VAL A 28 12.01 11.50 0.98
N ASN A 29 12.36 10.51 0.14
CA ASN A 29 13.48 10.63 -0.78
C ASN A 29 13.26 11.75 -1.82
N GLU A 30 12.03 11.94 -2.30
CA GLU A 30 11.74 13.00 -3.25
C GLU A 30 11.71 14.38 -2.56
N LEU A 31 11.06 14.51 -1.39
CA LEU A 31 11.03 15.74 -0.60
C LEU A 31 12.45 16.21 -0.19
N SER A 32 13.32 15.27 0.19
CA SER A 32 14.68 15.60 0.63
C SER A 32 15.57 16.17 -0.46
N ARG A 33 15.15 16.19 -1.73
CA ARG A 33 15.86 16.87 -2.81
C ARG A 33 15.82 18.40 -2.67
N ASN A 34 14.70 18.92 -2.12
CA ASN A 34 14.45 20.37 -2.07
C ASN A 34 14.18 20.91 -0.66
N HIS A 35 14.03 20.02 0.34
CA HIS A 35 13.62 20.39 1.70
C HIS A 35 14.50 19.71 2.73
N VAL A 36 14.54 20.27 3.95
CA VAL A 36 15.06 19.57 5.13
C VAL A 36 13.96 18.64 5.63
N VAL A 37 14.27 17.36 5.75
CA VAL A 37 13.28 16.33 6.13
C VAL A 37 13.80 15.53 7.32
N ASP A 38 13.03 15.55 8.39
CA ASP A 38 13.23 14.68 9.55
C ASP A 38 12.17 13.59 9.59
N VAL A 39 12.60 12.32 9.65
CA VAL A 39 11.72 11.16 9.71
C VAL A 39 11.73 10.59 11.11
N PHE A 40 10.57 10.42 11.70
CA PHE A 40 10.36 9.77 12.99
C PHE A 40 9.79 8.36 12.76
N ASP A 41 10.69 7.38 12.75
CA ASP A 41 10.36 5.96 12.63
C ASP A 41 10.17 5.37 14.03
N TYR A 42 8.94 5.03 14.36
CA TYR A 42 8.58 4.55 15.70
C TYR A 42 8.34 3.04 15.77
N PRO A 43 8.25 2.49 16.98
CA PRO A 43 9.02 1.38 17.48
C PRO A 43 8.74 0.06 16.76
N ARG A 44 9.68 -0.37 15.97
CA ARG A 44 9.73 -1.70 15.37
C ARG A 44 10.99 -2.48 15.75
N ILE A 45 11.91 -1.84 16.50
CA ILE A 45 13.26 -2.36 16.67
C ILE A 45 13.46 -2.83 18.10
N ASN A 46 13.94 -4.07 18.23
CA ASN A 46 14.62 -4.49 19.45
C ASN A 46 16.05 -3.92 19.37
N GLY A 47 16.35 -2.88 20.13
CA GLY A 47 17.66 -2.24 20.07
C GLY A 47 17.72 -0.92 20.81
N LYS A 48 18.68 -0.08 20.45
CA LYS A 48 18.85 1.28 20.96
C LYS A 48 18.31 2.29 19.96
N ASP A 49 17.91 3.44 20.47
CA ASP A 49 17.58 4.61 19.67
C ASP A 49 18.77 5.02 18.80
N SER A 50 18.51 5.50 17.60
CA SER A 50 19.55 5.95 16.68
C SER A 50 19.07 7.12 15.84
N VAL A 51 20.03 7.96 15.43
CA VAL A 51 19.80 9.06 14.50
C VAL A 51 20.80 8.92 13.34
N GLU A 52 20.27 8.84 12.13
CA GLU A 52 21.05 8.78 10.90
C GLU A 52 20.86 10.05 10.09
N ARG A 53 21.95 10.67 9.63
CA ARG A 53 21.92 11.87 8.79
C ARG A 53 22.51 11.59 7.42
N LYS A 54 21.77 11.98 6.37
CA LYS A 54 22.17 11.85 4.96
C LYS A 54 21.81 13.13 4.20
N GLY A 55 22.73 14.13 4.24
CA GLY A 55 22.47 15.44 3.66
C GLY A 55 21.27 16.14 4.33
N PRO A 56 20.23 16.51 3.57
CA PRO A 56 19.05 17.18 4.12
C PRO A 56 18.06 16.22 4.83
N LEU A 57 18.31 14.92 4.79
CA LEU A 57 17.50 13.90 5.44
C LEU A 57 18.09 13.47 6.78
N THR A 58 17.30 13.52 7.84
CA THR A 58 17.62 12.94 9.15
C THR A 58 16.57 11.88 9.50
N VAL A 59 17.00 10.70 9.92
CA VAL A 59 16.09 9.63 10.35
C VAL A 59 16.31 9.37 11.83
N HIS A 60 15.27 9.62 12.62
CA HIS A 60 15.20 9.35 14.07
C HIS A 60 14.49 8.01 14.27
N ARG A 61 15.18 7.02 14.78
CA ARG A 61 14.64 5.70 15.06
C ARG A 61 14.54 5.47 16.55
N TYR A 62 13.37 5.08 16.99
CA TYR A 62 13.09 4.80 18.39
C TYR A 62 12.93 3.30 18.61
N ALA A 63 13.61 2.79 19.62
CA ALA A 63 13.49 1.40 20.04
C ALA A 63 12.10 1.10 20.63
N ASN A 64 11.66 -0.15 20.51
CA ASN A 64 10.41 -0.58 21.10
C ASN A 64 10.50 -0.44 22.62
N PRO A 65 9.61 0.32 23.28
CA PRO A 65 9.66 0.55 24.72
C PRO A 65 9.29 -0.68 25.58
N GLY A 66 8.94 -1.82 24.96
CA GLY A 66 8.45 -2.99 25.67
C GLY A 66 6.92 -3.12 25.66
N ASN A 67 6.39 -3.98 26.51
CA ASN A 67 4.97 -4.33 26.50
C ASN A 67 4.12 -3.53 27.52
N HIS A 68 4.69 -2.58 28.25
CA HIS A 68 3.96 -1.79 29.23
C HIS A 68 3.34 -0.54 28.58
N ASN A 69 2.06 -0.29 28.86
CA ASN A 69 1.36 0.88 28.33
C ASN A 69 2.02 2.22 28.75
N GLN A 70 2.61 2.27 29.95
CA GLN A 70 3.30 3.46 30.44
C GLN A 70 4.53 3.77 29.60
N ASP A 71 5.35 2.76 29.26
CA ASP A 71 6.54 2.93 28.44
C ASP A 71 6.19 3.46 27.02
N ALA A 72 5.08 2.98 26.47
CA ALA A 72 4.58 3.47 25.17
C ALA A 72 4.11 4.94 25.24
N MET A 73 3.46 5.34 26.34
CA MET A 73 3.04 6.73 26.55
C MET A 73 4.25 7.66 26.73
N ASP A 74 5.25 7.25 27.50
CA ASP A 74 6.45 8.06 27.74
C ASP A 74 7.30 8.17 26.49
N ARG A 75 7.37 7.12 25.67
CA ARG A 75 7.99 7.14 24.35
C ARG A 75 7.26 8.13 23.41
N GLY A 76 5.94 8.15 23.43
CA GLY A 76 5.14 9.12 22.66
C GLY A 76 5.45 10.58 23.03
N LYS A 77 5.62 10.86 24.34
CA LYS A 77 6.00 12.20 24.83
C LYS A 77 7.43 12.60 24.42
N GLU A 78 8.36 11.64 24.40
CA GLU A 78 9.72 11.84 23.94
C GLU A 78 9.75 12.20 22.44
N ILE A 79 9.10 11.41 21.61
CA ILE A 79 8.96 11.68 20.16
C ILE A 79 8.34 13.07 19.94
N LEU A 80 7.27 13.41 20.65
CA LEU A 80 6.63 14.71 20.56
C LEU A 80 7.59 15.86 20.89
N ARG A 81 8.35 15.72 22.00
CA ARG A 81 9.34 16.73 22.41
C ARG A 81 10.39 16.96 21.32
N ASP A 82 10.90 15.88 20.75
CA ASP A 82 11.91 15.93 19.72
C ASP A 82 11.34 16.59 18.45
N ILE A 83 10.11 16.24 18.02
CA ILE A 83 9.42 16.88 16.90
C ILE A 83 9.27 18.40 17.14
N VAL A 84 8.77 18.80 18.30
CA VAL A 84 8.54 20.21 18.63
C VAL A 84 9.85 21.00 18.66
N SER A 85 10.95 20.40 19.15
CA SER A 85 12.27 21.04 19.21
C SER A 85 12.88 21.38 17.83
N LEU A 86 12.43 20.72 16.77
CA LEU A 86 12.86 20.97 15.38
C LEU A 86 12.18 22.20 14.77
N HIS A 87 11.15 22.77 15.38
CA HIS A 87 10.34 23.88 14.87
C HIS A 87 9.92 23.65 13.41
N PRO A 88 9.24 22.52 13.09
CA PRO A 88 8.90 22.18 11.71
C PRO A 88 7.84 23.15 11.15
N ASP A 89 7.92 23.42 9.85
CA ASP A 89 6.87 24.14 9.12
C ASP A 89 5.58 23.32 9.02
N ILE A 90 5.73 21.98 8.96
CA ILE A 90 4.61 21.02 8.89
C ILE A 90 5.04 19.65 9.41
N VAL A 91 4.10 18.96 10.06
CA VAL A 91 4.23 17.55 10.44
C VAL A 91 3.27 16.71 9.61
N HIS A 92 3.78 15.73 8.87
CA HIS A 92 2.98 14.80 8.08
C HIS A 92 3.01 13.41 8.73
N ILE A 93 1.85 12.93 9.16
CA ILE A 93 1.70 11.67 9.88
C ILE A 93 1.08 10.62 8.96
N HIS A 94 1.64 9.41 8.94
CA HIS A 94 1.17 8.30 8.12
C HIS A 94 0.45 7.24 8.95
N GLY A 95 -0.83 7.01 8.61
CA GLY A 95 -1.69 6.00 9.23
C GLY A 95 -2.54 6.51 10.38
N THR A 96 -3.60 5.76 10.71
CA THR A 96 -4.64 6.08 11.69
C THR A 96 -4.52 5.27 12.99
N GLY A 97 -3.40 4.58 13.19
CA GLY A 97 -3.15 3.76 14.39
C GLY A 97 -3.03 4.59 15.68
N GLY A 98 -3.06 3.91 16.84
CA GLY A 98 -3.12 4.59 18.14
C GLY A 98 -2.02 5.63 18.40
N LEU A 99 -0.75 5.31 18.07
CA LEU A 99 0.36 6.27 18.26
C LEU A 99 0.28 7.42 17.25
N SER A 100 -0.04 7.15 15.98
CA SER A 100 -0.24 8.19 14.96
C SER A 100 -1.32 9.17 15.37
N GLY A 101 -2.46 8.66 15.88
CA GLY A 101 -3.55 9.50 16.38
C GLY A 101 -3.17 10.31 17.61
N ALA A 102 -2.44 9.71 18.56
CA ALA A 102 -1.96 10.42 19.75
C ALA A 102 -0.98 11.54 19.39
N LEU A 103 -0.05 11.29 18.47
CA LEU A 103 0.90 12.30 17.98
C LEU A 103 0.18 13.40 17.19
N TYR A 104 -0.82 13.05 16.35
CA TYR A 104 -1.63 14.02 15.64
C TYR A 104 -2.26 15.04 16.60
N SER A 105 -3.00 14.55 17.60
CA SER A 105 -3.64 15.38 18.62
C SER A 105 -2.63 16.23 19.38
N ALA A 106 -1.51 15.63 19.77
CA ALA A 106 -0.49 16.31 20.58
C ALA A 106 0.24 17.40 19.79
N VAL A 107 0.70 17.14 18.57
CA VAL A 107 1.39 18.13 17.72
C VAL A 107 0.50 19.34 17.45
N LYS A 108 -0.80 19.10 17.19
CA LYS A 108 -1.79 20.15 16.95
C LYS A 108 -1.89 21.13 18.13
N THR A 109 -1.73 20.68 19.39
CA THR A 109 -1.78 21.57 20.57
C THR A 109 -0.65 22.59 20.62
N TYR A 110 0.44 22.38 19.88
CA TYR A 110 1.54 23.33 19.75
C TYR A 110 1.36 24.33 18.59
N GLY A 111 0.20 24.33 17.92
CA GLY A 111 -0.06 25.20 16.76
C GLY A 111 0.75 24.85 15.51
N ILE A 112 1.37 23.67 15.47
CA ILE A 112 2.13 23.21 14.31
C ILE A 112 1.14 22.67 13.26
N PRO A 113 1.28 23.07 11.98
CA PRO A 113 0.47 22.51 10.88
C PRO A 113 0.64 21.00 10.78
N VAL A 114 -0.47 20.25 10.72
CA VAL A 114 -0.45 18.77 10.66
C VAL A 114 -1.28 18.27 9.49
N LEU A 115 -0.70 17.33 8.74
CA LEU A 115 -1.36 16.58 7.68
C LEU A 115 -1.36 15.09 8.05
N LEU A 116 -2.47 14.38 7.80
CA LEU A 116 -2.58 12.95 8.02
C LEU A 116 -2.77 12.22 6.69
N THR A 117 -1.97 11.19 6.41
CA THR A 117 -2.26 10.26 5.30
C THR A 117 -2.94 9.00 5.81
N VAL A 118 -4.09 8.68 5.20
CA VAL A 118 -4.90 7.48 5.47
C VAL A 118 -4.65 6.46 4.36
N HIS A 119 -3.71 5.54 4.57
CA HIS A 119 -3.32 4.49 3.59
C HIS A 119 -4.35 3.35 3.45
N GLY A 120 -5.43 3.42 4.19
CA GLY A 120 -6.51 2.44 4.24
C GLY A 120 -7.23 2.55 5.58
N LEU A 121 -8.40 1.94 5.67
CA LEU A 121 -9.24 2.03 6.86
C LEU A 121 -9.11 0.76 7.71
N LEU A 122 -8.50 0.90 8.88
CA LEU A 122 -8.22 -0.20 9.81
C LEU A 122 -9.50 -0.92 10.27
N HIS A 123 -10.59 -0.19 10.49
CA HIS A 123 -11.87 -0.80 10.89
C HIS A 123 -12.44 -1.74 9.82
N ILE A 124 -12.26 -1.44 8.52
CA ILE A 124 -12.69 -2.31 7.41
C ILE A 124 -11.83 -3.57 7.40
N GLU A 125 -10.50 -3.39 7.48
CA GLU A 125 -9.55 -4.50 7.50
C GLU A 125 -9.81 -5.46 8.67
N LYS A 126 -10.00 -4.93 9.89
CA LYS A 126 -10.25 -5.73 11.09
C LYS A 126 -11.64 -6.36 11.10
N LYS A 127 -12.66 -5.67 10.55
CA LYS A 127 -13.99 -6.25 10.34
C LYS A 127 -13.91 -7.47 9.41
N ASN A 128 -13.21 -7.35 8.29
CA ASN A 128 -13.02 -8.46 7.35
C ASN A 128 -12.26 -9.63 7.99
N ALA A 129 -11.23 -9.35 8.80
CA ALA A 129 -10.51 -10.37 9.57
C ALA A 129 -11.41 -11.09 10.58
N LEU A 130 -12.27 -10.35 11.31
CA LEU A 130 -13.22 -10.93 12.26
C LEU A 130 -14.28 -11.81 11.58
N ILE A 131 -14.81 -11.39 10.42
CA ILE A 131 -15.79 -12.17 9.66
C ILE A 131 -15.19 -13.52 9.22
N LYS A 132 -13.92 -13.53 8.81
CA LYS A 132 -13.23 -14.75 8.35
C LYS A 132 -12.80 -15.68 9.48
N HIS A 133 -12.31 -15.10 10.56
CA HIS A 133 -11.78 -15.81 11.71
C HIS A 133 -12.39 -15.26 13.01
N PRO A 134 -13.66 -15.63 13.31
CA PRO A 134 -14.33 -15.14 14.50
C PRO A 134 -13.56 -15.55 15.77
N SER A 135 -13.07 -14.55 16.52
CA SER A 135 -12.39 -14.78 17.78
C SER A 135 -12.49 -13.54 18.69
N LEU A 136 -12.42 -13.73 20.00
CA LEU A 136 -12.38 -12.62 20.97
C LEU A 136 -11.21 -11.67 20.70
N LYS A 137 -10.07 -12.21 20.25
CA LYS A 137 -8.89 -11.41 19.87
C LYS A 137 -9.20 -10.47 18.68
N HIS A 138 -9.82 -10.97 17.62
CA HIS A 138 -10.18 -10.15 16.45
C HIS A 138 -11.27 -9.14 16.79
N LEU A 139 -12.23 -9.50 17.65
CA LEU A 139 -13.24 -8.58 18.14
C LEU A 139 -12.62 -7.43 18.94
N TYR A 140 -11.71 -7.73 19.86
CA TYR A 140 -10.97 -6.75 20.64
C TYR A 140 -10.14 -5.83 19.74
N GLN A 141 -9.41 -6.39 18.77
CA GLN A 141 -8.63 -5.63 17.81
C GLN A 141 -9.51 -4.70 16.96
N LEU A 142 -10.67 -5.17 16.50
CA LEU A 142 -11.63 -4.35 15.77
C LEU A 142 -12.08 -3.17 16.64
N PHE A 143 -12.47 -3.43 17.89
CA PHE A 143 -12.95 -2.37 18.79
C PHE A 143 -11.88 -1.30 19.07
N VAL A 144 -10.68 -1.73 19.49
CA VAL A 144 -9.59 -0.81 19.87
C VAL A 144 -9.11 0.00 18.67
N GLN A 145 -8.90 -0.67 17.52
CA GLN A 145 -8.38 0.02 16.35
C GLN A 145 -9.41 0.92 15.68
N SER A 146 -10.70 0.51 15.65
CA SER A 146 -11.76 1.38 15.17
C SER A 146 -11.91 2.62 16.04
N HIS A 147 -11.82 2.47 17.36
CA HIS A 147 -11.91 3.61 18.28
C HIS A 147 -10.77 4.61 18.06
N ALA A 148 -9.53 4.12 17.93
CA ALA A 148 -8.37 4.97 17.67
C ALA A 148 -8.48 5.69 16.31
N GLU A 149 -8.89 4.96 15.26
CA GLU A 149 -9.10 5.50 13.92
C GLU A 149 -10.20 6.57 13.91
N PHE A 150 -11.36 6.30 14.51
CA PHE A 150 -12.46 7.27 14.55
C PHE A 150 -12.10 8.51 15.36
N LYS A 151 -11.33 8.35 16.45
CA LYS A 151 -10.83 9.47 17.23
C LYS A 151 -9.97 10.39 16.36
N VAL A 152 -8.94 9.87 15.69
CA VAL A 152 -8.04 10.71 14.88
C VAL A 152 -8.77 11.32 13.68
N LEU A 153 -9.70 10.61 13.05
CA LEU A 153 -10.52 11.16 11.96
C LEU A 153 -11.47 12.28 12.42
N ASN A 154 -11.93 12.26 13.69
CA ASN A 154 -12.71 13.36 14.26
C ASN A 154 -11.87 14.61 14.56
N GLU A 155 -10.58 14.45 14.83
CA GLU A 155 -9.69 15.54 15.19
C GLU A 155 -8.94 16.08 13.96
N ALA A 156 -8.82 15.27 12.90
CA ALA A 156 -8.11 15.63 11.68
C ALA A 156 -8.84 16.72 10.89
N GLU A 157 -8.12 17.79 10.56
CA GLU A 157 -8.62 18.87 9.70
C GLU A 157 -8.30 18.61 8.24
N HIS A 158 -7.09 18.16 7.97
CA HIS A 158 -6.58 17.88 6.63
C HIS A 158 -6.08 16.45 6.53
N ILE A 159 -6.61 15.71 5.55
CA ILE A 159 -6.16 14.33 5.29
C ILE A 159 -5.88 14.08 3.82
N ILE A 160 -4.88 13.27 3.55
CA ILE A 160 -4.67 12.62 2.26
C ILE A 160 -5.29 11.22 2.31
N VAL A 161 -5.96 10.83 1.23
CA VAL A 161 -6.47 9.48 0.99
C VAL A 161 -5.97 8.98 -0.36
N ASP A 162 -5.67 7.69 -0.47
CA ASP A 162 -5.03 7.11 -1.65
C ASP A 162 -5.95 7.05 -2.88
N THR A 163 -7.28 6.97 -2.66
CA THR A 163 -8.30 6.85 -3.72
C THR A 163 -9.62 7.46 -3.28
N GLU A 164 -10.47 7.78 -4.26
CA GLU A 164 -11.86 8.18 -4.01
C GLU A 164 -12.63 7.14 -3.21
N TYR A 165 -12.31 5.84 -3.36
CA TYR A 165 -12.91 4.79 -2.53
C TYR A 165 -12.71 5.06 -1.03
N VAL A 166 -11.50 5.38 -0.61
CA VAL A 166 -11.22 5.68 0.82
C VAL A 166 -11.96 6.94 1.25
N ALA A 167 -12.01 7.99 0.39
CA ALA A 167 -12.78 9.20 0.66
C ALA A 167 -14.28 8.91 0.85
N GLU A 168 -14.87 8.08 0.00
CA GLU A 168 -16.27 7.67 0.11
C GLU A 168 -16.55 6.87 1.39
N GLN A 169 -15.63 5.99 1.80
CA GLN A 169 -15.76 5.25 3.07
C GLN A 169 -15.73 6.21 4.27
N ILE A 170 -14.90 7.24 4.28
CA ILE A 170 -14.86 8.24 5.35
C ILE A 170 -16.16 9.07 5.36
N LYS A 171 -16.67 9.49 4.20
CA LYS A 171 -17.99 10.14 4.10
C LYS A 171 -19.10 9.23 4.64
N HIS A 172 -19.02 7.93 4.37
CA HIS A 172 -19.98 6.97 4.91
C HIS A 172 -19.90 6.86 6.43
N LEU A 173 -18.68 6.86 7.02
CA LEU A 173 -18.53 6.91 8.49
C LEU A 173 -19.21 8.16 9.08
N HIS A 174 -19.04 9.32 8.44
CA HIS A 174 -19.70 10.56 8.86
C HIS A 174 -21.23 10.44 8.75
N SER A 175 -21.75 9.96 7.64
CA SER A 175 -23.22 9.77 7.44
C SER A 175 -23.83 8.80 8.46
N LYS A 176 -23.05 7.80 8.94
CA LYS A 176 -23.45 6.86 9.99
C LYS A 176 -23.17 7.37 11.41
N LYS A 177 -22.77 8.63 11.57
CA LYS A 177 -22.45 9.27 12.86
C LYS A 177 -21.36 8.52 13.65
N LYS A 178 -20.46 7.82 12.95
CA LYS A 178 -19.27 7.18 13.55
C LYS A 178 -18.15 8.20 13.78
N ILE A 179 -18.10 9.22 12.93
CA ILE A 179 -17.29 10.43 13.10
C ILE A 179 -18.25 11.64 13.01
N SER A 180 -18.00 12.67 13.82
CA SER A 180 -18.82 13.89 13.91
C SER A 180 -18.31 15.00 12.99
N HIS A 181 -17.02 14.99 12.68
CA HIS A 181 -16.34 15.94 11.81
C HIS A 181 -15.94 15.28 10.49
N LEU A 182 -16.07 16.01 9.38
CA LEU A 182 -15.61 15.59 8.07
C LEU A 182 -14.37 16.41 7.69
N PRO A 183 -13.16 15.81 7.67
CA PRO A 183 -11.93 16.53 7.34
C PRO A 183 -11.91 17.00 5.88
N TRP A 184 -11.08 18.00 5.59
CA TRP A 184 -10.69 18.31 4.21
C TRP A 184 -9.91 17.15 3.62
N MET A 185 -10.46 16.49 2.59
CA MET A 185 -9.88 15.31 1.96
C MET A 185 -9.20 15.66 0.65
N TYR A 186 -7.93 15.31 0.53
CA TYR A 186 -7.17 15.38 -0.71
C TYR A 186 -6.96 13.96 -1.24
N VAL A 187 -7.43 13.68 -2.45
CA VAL A 187 -7.18 12.38 -3.09
C VAL A 187 -5.84 12.45 -3.79
N VAL A 188 -4.82 11.86 -3.18
CA VAL A 188 -3.46 11.78 -3.71
C VAL A 188 -3.00 10.33 -3.62
N PRO A 189 -2.82 9.65 -4.76
CA PRO A 189 -2.42 8.25 -4.76
C PRO A 189 -1.00 8.06 -4.24
N GLN A 190 -0.70 6.85 -3.79
CA GLN A 190 0.67 6.48 -3.46
C GLN A 190 1.50 6.37 -4.74
N GLY A 191 2.71 6.91 -4.70
CA GLY A 191 3.65 6.82 -5.79
C GLY A 191 4.36 5.47 -5.86
N ILE A 192 5.06 5.25 -6.97
CA ILE A 192 5.91 4.08 -7.20
C ILE A 192 7.36 4.47 -7.41
N GLN A 193 8.27 3.56 -7.14
CA GLN A 193 9.69 3.79 -7.33
C GLN A 193 10.01 3.95 -8.83
N SER A 194 10.89 4.89 -9.16
CA SER A 194 11.24 5.28 -10.53
C SER A 194 11.75 4.12 -11.39
N GLN A 195 12.38 3.13 -10.78
CA GLN A 195 12.87 1.94 -11.48
C GLN A 195 11.78 1.19 -12.24
N TYR A 196 10.53 1.12 -11.72
CA TYR A 196 9.41 0.50 -12.44
C TYR A 196 9.00 1.28 -13.68
N LEU A 197 9.10 2.62 -13.66
CA LEU A 197 8.82 3.47 -14.81
C LEU A 197 9.89 3.41 -15.88
N GLN A 198 11.14 3.09 -15.51
CA GLN A 198 12.29 3.00 -16.41
C GLN A 198 12.40 1.64 -17.11
N VAL A 199 11.74 0.63 -16.57
CA VAL A 199 11.76 -0.73 -17.13
C VAL A 199 11.07 -0.76 -18.49
N SER A 200 11.70 -1.43 -19.44
CA SER A 200 11.07 -1.76 -20.73
C SER A 200 10.61 -3.22 -20.70
N PRO A 201 9.34 -3.50 -21.04
CA PRO A 201 8.85 -4.87 -21.09
C PRO A 201 9.62 -5.67 -22.14
N LYS A 202 10.04 -6.88 -21.79
CA LYS A 202 10.63 -7.84 -22.70
C LYS A 202 9.51 -8.62 -23.40
N LYS A 203 9.77 -9.10 -24.61
CA LYS A 203 8.82 -10.04 -25.24
C LYS A 203 8.88 -11.36 -24.48
N PRO A 204 7.77 -11.81 -23.83
CA PRO A 204 7.78 -13.03 -23.05
C PRO A 204 7.98 -14.25 -23.97
N VAL A 205 8.91 -15.13 -23.58
CA VAL A 205 9.17 -16.41 -24.28
C VAL A 205 8.11 -17.45 -23.89
N ILE A 206 7.68 -17.42 -22.63
CA ILE A 206 6.65 -18.30 -22.07
C ILE A 206 5.50 -17.41 -21.56
N PRO A 207 4.23 -17.73 -21.86
CA PRO A 207 3.10 -17.01 -21.28
C PRO A 207 3.15 -17.06 -19.77
N THR A 208 3.54 -15.95 -19.11
CA THR A 208 3.74 -15.89 -17.67
C THR A 208 2.78 -14.90 -17.04
N ILE A 209 2.02 -15.37 -16.06
CA ILE A 209 1.16 -14.56 -15.21
C ILE A 209 1.92 -14.25 -13.94
N LEU A 210 2.06 -12.99 -13.61
CA LEU A 210 2.68 -12.52 -12.36
C LEU A 210 1.62 -12.03 -11.38
N SER A 211 1.73 -12.43 -10.13
CA SER A 211 0.97 -11.86 -9.01
C SER A 211 1.93 -11.43 -7.91
N VAL A 212 1.84 -10.18 -7.45
CA VAL A 212 2.72 -9.63 -6.40
C VAL A 212 1.89 -9.12 -5.24
N GLY A 213 2.29 -9.48 -4.03
CA GLY A 213 1.68 -9.02 -2.80
C GLY A 213 1.96 -9.94 -1.62
N SER A 214 1.64 -9.49 -0.39
CA SER A 214 1.77 -10.35 0.79
C SER A 214 1.02 -11.68 0.60
N ILE A 215 1.65 -12.78 0.95
CA ILE A 215 0.98 -14.10 0.88
C ILE A 215 0.04 -14.21 2.07
N SER A 216 -1.20 -13.82 1.81
CA SER A 216 -2.28 -13.73 2.79
C SER A 216 -3.63 -13.99 2.13
N GLN A 217 -4.60 -14.37 2.96
CA GLN A 217 -5.95 -14.65 2.48
C GLN A 217 -6.60 -13.44 1.78
N ARG A 218 -6.31 -12.22 2.23
CA ARG A 218 -6.81 -10.98 1.64
C ARG A 218 -6.44 -10.83 0.16
N LYS A 219 -5.27 -11.32 -0.25
CA LYS A 219 -4.79 -11.24 -1.63
C LYS A 219 -5.38 -12.31 -2.57
N GLY A 220 -6.14 -13.29 -2.02
CA GLY A 220 -6.95 -14.22 -2.80
C GLY A 220 -6.18 -15.21 -3.67
N HIS A 221 -4.93 -15.54 -3.34
CA HIS A 221 -4.09 -16.44 -4.15
C HIS A 221 -4.69 -17.84 -4.36
N LEU A 222 -5.50 -18.34 -3.42
CA LEU A 222 -6.21 -19.61 -3.61
C LEU A 222 -7.21 -19.56 -4.77
N LEU A 223 -7.95 -18.44 -4.90
CA LEU A 223 -8.87 -18.24 -6.02
C LEU A 223 -8.12 -17.99 -7.32
N LEU A 224 -6.97 -17.30 -7.25
CA LEU A 224 -6.08 -17.11 -8.41
C LEU A 224 -5.56 -18.46 -8.92
N VAL A 225 -5.11 -19.38 -8.04
CA VAL A 225 -4.65 -20.72 -8.44
C VAL A 225 -5.77 -21.54 -9.06
N LYS A 226 -7.01 -21.46 -8.53
CA LYS A 226 -8.18 -22.11 -9.15
C LYS A 226 -8.49 -21.53 -10.53
N ALA A 227 -8.40 -20.21 -10.70
CA ALA A 227 -8.56 -19.59 -12.00
C ALA A 227 -7.41 -19.98 -12.96
N PHE A 228 -6.20 -20.12 -12.44
CA PHE A 228 -5.06 -20.57 -13.23
C PHE A 228 -5.18 -22.03 -13.70
N GLU A 229 -5.84 -22.90 -12.94
CA GLU A 229 -6.15 -24.26 -13.41
C GLU A 229 -6.95 -24.24 -14.71
N ILE A 230 -7.94 -23.35 -14.83
CA ILE A 230 -8.73 -23.16 -16.05
C ILE A 230 -7.85 -22.62 -17.18
N VAL A 231 -7.01 -21.64 -16.88
CA VAL A 231 -6.03 -21.08 -17.84
C VAL A 231 -5.11 -22.18 -18.35
N HIS A 232 -4.56 -23.00 -17.45
CA HIS A 232 -3.58 -24.04 -17.82
C HIS A 232 -4.17 -25.13 -18.72
N LYS A 233 -5.47 -25.45 -18.58
CA LYS A 233 -6.19 -26.35 -19.50
C LYS A 233 -6.29 -25.77 -20.91
N THR A 234 -6.39 -24.44 -21.05
CA THR A 234 -6.52 -23.76 -22.35
C THR A 234 -5.16 -23.37 -22.95
N VAL A 235 -4.21 -22.99 -22.09
CA VAL A 235 -2.84 -22.58 -22.45
C VAL A 235 -1.86 -23.41 -21.62
N PRO A 236 -1.56 -24.66 -22.01
CA PRO A 236 -0.74 -25.58 -21.20
C PRO A 236 0.70 -25.12 -20.94
N SER A 237 1.23 -24.23 -21.78
CA SER A 237 2.56 -23.62 -21.60
C SER A 237 2.58 -22.49 -20.59
N ALA A 238 1.41 -22.02 -20.12
CA ALA A 238 1.34 -20.90 -19.20
C ALA A 238 1.98 -21.23 -17.83
N LYS A 239 2.63 -20.21 -17.25
CA LYS A 239 3.20 -20.23 -15.90
C LYS A 239 2.51 -19.19 -15.04
N LEU A 240 2.41 -19.48 -13.74
CA LEU A 240 1.97 -18.53 -12.72
C LEU A 240 3.09 -18.35 -11.69
N ILE A 241 3.53 -17.11 -11.51
CA ILE A 241 4.48 -16.72 -10.46
C ILE A 241 3.73 -15.89 -9.42
N ILE A 242 3.75 -16.35 -8.17
CA ILE A 242 3.23 -15.61 -7.01
C ILE A 242 4.42 -15.18 -6.17
N ALA A 243 4.68 -13.87 -6.10
CA ALA A 243 5.81 -13.30 -5.38
C ALA A 243 5.34 -12.40 -4.25
N GLY A 244 6.00 -12.48 -3.09
CA GLY A 244 5.71 -11.55 -1.99
C GLY A 244 6.20 -11.96 -0.62
N THR A 245 5.87 -11.13 0.38
CA THR A 245 6.22 -11.39 1.77
C THR A 245 5.31 -12.44 2.37
N LEU A 246 5.89 -13.42 3.03
CA LEU A 246 5.13 -14.45 3.75
C LEU A 246 4.60 -13.88 5.08
N THR A 247 3.32 -13.55 5.12
CA THR A 247 2.66 -12.99 6.31
C THR A 247 1.81 -13.99 7.08
N GLU A 248 1.27 -15.00 6.39
CA GLU A 248 0.36 -16.02 6.97
C GLU A 248 0.84 -17.44 6.62
N LYS A 249 1.62 -18.08 7.50
CA LYS A 249 2.18 -19.43 7.26
C LYS A 249 1.09 -20.49 7.00
N ALA A 250 -0.02 -20.48 7.75
CA ALA A 250 -1.11 -21.43 7.55
C ALA A 250 -1.74 -21.30 6.16
N TYR A 251 -1.95 -20.06 5.69
CA TYR A 251 -2.46 -19.80 4.36
C TYR A 251 -1.47 -20.23 3.26
N TYR A 252 -0.19 -20.02 3.47
CA TYR A 252 0.86 -20.51 2.56
C TYR A 252 0.83 -22.03 2.41
N THR A 253 0.70 -22.77 3.52
CA THR A 253 0.55 -24.24 3.49
C THR A 253 -0.72 -24.67 2.74
N GLN A 254 -1.83 -23.97 2.95
CA GLN A 254 -3.07 -24.22 2.20
C GLN A 254 -2.87 -23.99 0.69
N LEU A 255 -2.18 -22.94 0.32
CA LEU A 255 -1.88 -22.62 -1.08
C LEU A 255 -1.00 -23.70 -1.72
N GLN A 256 0.06 -24.17 -1.05
CA GLN A 256 0.88 -25.27 -1.52
C GLN A 256 0.08 -26.58 -1.71
N ASN A 257 -0.80 -26.91 -0.77
CA ASN A 257 -1.66 -28.07 -0.83
C ASN A 257 -2.65 -27.99 -2.03
N GLU A 258 -3.24 -26.81 -2.27
CA GLU A 258 -4.16 -26.62 -3.39
C GLU A 258 -3.42 -26.73 -4.74
N ILE A 259 -2.22 -26.16 -4.87
CA ILE A 259 -1.36 -26.33 -6.05
C ILE A 259 -1.06 -27.82 -6.30
N GLY A 260 -0.76 -28.57 -5.23
CA GLY A 260 -0.53 -30.01 -5.32
C GLY A 260 -1.75 -30.80 -5.74
N LYS A 261 -2.91 -30.49 -5.16
CA LYS A 261 -4.20 -31.13 -5.44
C LYS A 261 -4.65 -30.90 -6.90
N LEU A 262 -4.37 -29.73 -7.44
CA LEU A 262 -4.69 -29.37 -8.82
C LEU A 262 -3.62 -29.81 -9.84
N HIS A 263 -2.58 -30.53 -9.40
CA HIS A 263 -1.46 -30.99 -10.24
C HIS A 263 -0.67 -29.87 -10.94
N LEU A 264 -0.61 -28.68 -10.34
CA LEU A 264 0.01 -27.48 -10.92
C LEU A 264 1.46 -27.20 -10.47
N LYS A 265 2.11 -28.15 -9.75
CA LYS A 265 3.46 -27.93 -9.17
C LYS A 265 4.52 -27.54 -10.18
N GLN A 266 4.39 -27.95 -11.46
CA GLN A 266 5.35 -27.63 -12.52
C GLN A 266 5.06 -26.28 -13.21
N SER A 267 3.88 -25.71 -12.96
CA SER A 267 3.38 -24.52 -13.65
C SER A 267 3.13 -23.33 -12.71
N VAL A 268 3.18 -23.54 -11.38
CA VAL A 268 3.01 -22.50 -10.36
C VAL A 268 4.25 -22.42 -9.50
N GLU A 269 4.83 -21.23 -9.42
CA GLU A 269 5.99 -20.92 -8.60
C GLU A 269 5.61 -19.94 -7.47
N LEU A 270 6.06 -20.23 -6.24
CA LEU A 270 5.87 -19.38 -5.06
C LEU A 270 7.20 -18.81 -4.62
N LEU A 271 7.37 -17.50 -4.75
CA LEU A 271 8.58 -16.76 -4.41
C LEU A 271 8.34 -15.90 -3.17
N THR A 272 9.06 -16.22 -2.09
CA THR A 272 8.92 -15.49 -0.83
C THR A 272 10.14 -14.65 -0.52
N ASN A 273 9.92 -13.38 -0.15
CA ASN A 273 10.99 -12.49 0.32
C ASN A 273 12.18 -12.37 -0.66
N ILE A 274 11.89 -12.30 -1.96
CA ILE A 274 12.92 -12.13 -3.00
C ILE A 274 13.47 -10.71 -3.00
N PRO A 275 14.71 -10.48 -3.42
CA PRO A 275 15.28 -9.16 -3.62
C PRO A 275 14.47 -8.34 -4.64
N GLN A 276 14.47 -7.02 -4.47
CA GLN A 276 13.72 -6.12 -5.35
C GLN A 276 14.22 -6.17 -6.81
N GLU A 277 15.51 -6.32 -7.01
CA GLU A 277 16.10 -6.47 -8.34
C GLU A 277 15.55 -7.71 -9.07
N GLN A 278 15.46 -8.84 -8.37
CA GLN A 278 14.87 -10.06 -8.91
C GLN A 278 13.37 -9.87 -9.22
N LEU A 279 12.65 -9.19 -8.33
CA LEU A 279 11.24 -8.88 -8.56
C LEU A 279 11.05 -8.04 -9.82
N LEU A 280 11.91 -7.03 -10.02
CA LEU A 280 11.86 -6.16 -11.20
C LEU A 280 12.12 -6.95 -12.49
N GLN A 281 13.06 -7.90 -12.48
CA GLN A 281 13.29 -8.80 -13.62
C GLN A 281 12.05 -9.64 -13.95
N ILE A 282 11.36 -10.17 -12.92
CA ILE A 282 10.13 -10.94 -13.12
C ILE A 282 9.02 -10.08 -13.72
N TYR A 283 8.88 -8.83 -13.27
CA TYR A 283 7.94 -7.87 -13.90
C TYR A 283 8.27 -7.65 -15.39
N GLN A 284 9.55 -7.58 -15.78
CA GLN A 284 9.96 -7.42 -17.18
C GLN A 284 9.61 -8.61 -18.06
N GLU A 285 9.67 -9.82 -17.51
CA GLU A 285 9.54 -11.09 -18.23
C GLU A 285 8.11 -11.64 -18.21
N ALA A 286 7.24 -11.09 -17.36
CA ALA A 286 5.85 -11.48 -17.32
C ALA A 286 5.07 -11.03 -18.56
N THR A 287 3.98 -11.73 -18.84
CA THR A 287 3.06 -11.44 -19.95
C THR A 287 1.90 -10.55 -19.51
N ILE A 288 1.33 -10.86 -18.35
CA ILE A 288 0.24 -10.13 -17.71
C ILE A 288 0.43 -10.14 -16.20
N PHE A 289 -0.22 -9.21 -15.52
CA PHE A 289 -0.31 -9.19 -14.07
C PHE A 289 -1.71 -9.58 -13.62
N ALA A 290 -1.83 -10.45 -12.60
CA ALA A 290 -3.11 -10.89 -12.07
C ALA A 290 -3.15 -10.76 -10.55
N LEU A 291 -4.19 -10.10 -10.00
CA LEU A 291 -4.38 -9.93 -8.58
C LEU A 291 -5.85 -10.16 -8.20
N HIS A 292 -6.16 -11.27 -7.52
CA HIS A 292 -7.51 -11.64 -7.12
C HIS A 292 -7.82 -11.18 -5.68
N SER A 293 -7.50 -9.93 -5.36
CA SER A 293 -7.69 -9.40 -3.99
C SER A 293 -9.15 -9.28 -3.60
N GLN A 294 -9.43 -9.50 -2.32
CA GLN A 294 -10.73 -9.26 -1.70
C GLN A 294 -10.95 -7.78 -1.36
N GLU A 295 -9.86 -7.05 -1.10
CA GLU A 295 -9.87 -5.65 -0.71
C GLU A 295 -8.53 -5.00 -1.02
N GLU A 296 -8.58 -3.80 -1.57
CA GLU A 296 -7.43 -2.91 -1.78
C GLU A 296 -7.86 -1.45 -1.58
N SER A 297 -7.03 -0.66 -0.93
CA SER A 297 -7.22 0.80 -0.89
C SER A 297 -6.82 1.42 -2.22
N GLN A 298 -5.66 1.07 -2.73
CA GLN A 298 -5.14 1.43 -4.06
C GLN A 298 -4.57 0.21 -4.79
N GLY A 299 -3.69 -0.57 -4.15
CA GLY A 299 -2.97 -1.69 -4.74
C GLY A 299 -1.71 -1.25 -5.47
N ILE A 300 -0.65 -0.87 -4.75
CA ILE A 300 0.63 -0.40 -5.32
C ILE A 300 1.17 -1.38 -6.37
N ALA A 301 1.10 -2.69 -6.14
CA ALA A 301 1.56 -3.70 -7.08
C ALA A 301 0.84 -3.65 -8.45
N LEU A 302 -0.41 -3.15 -8.50
CA LEU A 302 -1.12 -2.91 -9.76
C LEU A 302 -0.45 -1.76 -10.53
N VAL A 303 -0.09 -0.70 -9.82
CA VAL A 303 0.58 0.47 -10.43
C VAL A 303 1.99 0.12 -10.89
N GLU A 304 2.74 -0.66 -10.11
CA GLU A 304 4.06 -1.19 -10.49
C GLU A 304 3.97 -2.03 -11.76
N ALA A 305 2.99 -2.93 -11.83
CA ALA A 305 2.74 -3.74 -13.02
C ALA A 305 2.36 -2.87 -14.23
N MET A 306 1.50 -1.88 -14.06
CA MET A 306 1.14 -0.94 -15.12
C MET A 306 2.36 -0.16 -15.61
N ALA A 307 3.24 0.28 -14.71
CA ALA A 307 4.45 1.02 -15.04
C ALA A 307 5.44 0.19 -15.87
N THR A 308 5.55 -1.10 -15.57
CA THR A 308 6.37 -2.04 -16.36
C THR A 308 5.71 -2.48 -17.67
N GLY A 309 4.49 -1.99 -17.93
CA GLY A 309 3.74 -2.28 -19.15
C GLY A 309 2.95 -3.58 -19.13
N LEU A 310 2.67 -4.15 -17.95
CA LEU A 310 1.83 -5.35 -17.86
C LEU A 310 0.34 -4.96 -17.86
N PRO A 311 -0.48 -5.52 -18.77
CA PRO A 311 -1.92 -5.42 -18.67
C PRO A 311 -2.42 -6.15 -17.42
N ILE A 312 -3.44 -5.59 -16.78
CA ILE A 312 -3.92 -6.05 -15.48
C ILE A 312 -5.14 -6.96 -15.65
N VAL A 313 -5.17 -8.07 -14.90
CA VAL A 313 -6.41 -8.80 -14.57
C VAL A 313 -6.64 -8.69 -13.07
N SER A 314 -7.75 -8.09 -12.66
CA SER A 314 -8.00 -7.90 -11.23
C SER A 314 -9.49 -7.95 -10.88
N THR A 315 -9.81 -7.71 -9.61
CA THR A 315 -11.17 -7.74 -9.07
C THR A 315 -11.77 -6.34 -8.97
N LEU A 316 -13.09 -6.25 -9.07
CA LEU A 316 -13.88 -5.03 -8.88
C LEU A 316 -14.10 -4.73 -7.38
N VAL A 317 -13.01 -4.52 -6.62
CA VAL A 317 -13.09 -4.27 -5.18
C VAL A 317 -12.32 -3.01 -4.78
N GLY A 318 -12.82 -2.32 -3.78
CA GLY A 318 -12.13 -1.19 -3.14
C GLY A 318 -11.67 -0.12 -4.13
N GLY A 319 -10.42 0.27 -4.02
CA GLY A 319 -9.78 1.27 -4.88
C GLY A 319 -9.34 0.77 -6.27
N ILE A 320 -9.39 -0.54 -6.54
CA ILE A 320 -8.92 -1.11 -7.83
C ILE A 320 -9.56 -0.44 -9.05
N PRO A 321 -10.90 -0.19 -9.12
CA PRO A 321 -11.52 0.46 -10.28
C PRO A 321 -11.07 1.92 -10.51
N PHE A 322 -10.52 2.56 -9.49
CA PHE A 322 -9.97 3.92 -9.61
C PHE A 322 -8.56 3.91 -10.23
N VAL A 323 -7.81 2.83 -10.05
CA VAL A 323 -6.46 2.61 -10.59
C VAL A 323 -6.52 1.93 -11.97
N VAL A 324 -7.23 0.81 -12.06
CA VAL A 324 -7.34 0.01 -13.29
C VAL A 324 -8.61 0.36 -14.04
N LYS A 325 -8.48 0.93 -15.23
CA LYS A 325 -9.62 1.26 -16.09
C LYS A 325 -10.01 0.04 -16.91
N ASN A 326 -11.16 -0.55 -16.55
CA ASN A 326 -11.66 -1.77 -17.20
C ASN A 326 -11.79 -1.60 -18.72
N GLY A 327 -11.27 -2.54 -19.48
CA GLY A 327 -11.22 -2.50 -20.96
C GLY A 327 -10.13 -1.60 -21.54
N LYS A 328 -9.41 -0.80 -20.72
CA LYS A 328 -8.37 0.14 -21.18
C LYS A 328 -6.97 -0.22 -20.65
N THR A 329 -6.79 -0.33 -19.33
CA THR A 329 -5.51 -0.68 -18.72
C THR A 329 -5.49 -2.10 -18.16
N GLY A 330 -6.65 -2.78 -18.16
CA GLY A 330 -6.83 -4.14 -17.69
C GLY A 330 -8.26 -4.61 -17.82
N LEU A 331 -8.51 -5.82 -17.35
CA LEU A 331 -9.83 -6.47 -17.30
C LEU A 331 -10.19 -6.76 -15.85
N LEU A 332 -11.40 -6.38 -15.44
CA LEU A 332 -11.89 -6.53 -14.08
C LEU A 332 -13.06 -7.51 -14.02
N SER A 333 -13.11 -8.35 -12.98
CA SER A 333 -14.21 -9.26 -12.68
C SER A 333 -14.65 -9.13 -11.22
N LYS A 334 -15.83 -9.66 -10.87
CA LYS A 334 -16.27 -9.67 -9.48
C LYS A 334 -15.36 -10.56 -8.64
N TYR A 335 -15.14 -10.19 -7.39
CA TYR A 335 -14.43 -11.05 -6.44
C TYR A 335 -15.18 -12.38 -6.28
N GLY A 336 -14.45 -13.49 -6.32
CA GLY A 336 -15.00 -14.84 -6.23
C GLY A 336 -15.48 -15.44 -7.56
N ASP A 337 -15.61 -14.63 -8.63
CA ASP A 337 -15.95 -15.12 -9.97
C ASP A 337 -14.69 -15.65 -10.65
N VAL A 338 -14.35 -16.90 -10.32
CA VAL A 338 -13.15 -17.61 -10.80
C VAL A 338 -13.16 -17.79 -12.32
N ASP A 339 -14.33 -18.10 -12.89
CA ASP A 339 -14.47 -18.35 -14.33
C ASP A 339 -14.25 -17.07 -15.15
N SER A 340 -14.91 -15.97 -14.78
CA SER A 340 -14.71 -14.69 -15.44
C SER A 340 -13.27 -14.21 -15.32
N PHE A 341 -12.63 -14.39 -14.15
CA PHE A 341 -11.24 -14.04 -13.92
C PHE A 341 -10.30 -14.86 -14.80
N ALA A 342 -10.53 -16.18 -14.91
CA ALA A 342 -9.77 -17.07 -15.78
C ALA A 342 -9.92 -16.68 -17.26
N ASN A 343 -11.15 -16.41 -17.70
CA ASN A 343 -11.44 -16.00 -19.07
C ASN A 343 -10.74 -14.68 -19.43
N ASN A 344 -10.66 -13.73 -18.49
CA ASN A 344 -9.91 -12.48 -18.66
C ASN A 344 -8.41 -12.74 -18.82
N MET A 345 -7.82 -13.65 -18.05
CA MET A 345 -6.43 -14.07 -18.22
C MET A 345 -6.19 -14.73 -19.57
N ILE A 346 -7.02 -15.71 -19.96
CA ILE A 346 -6.94 -16.38 -21.27
C ILE A 346 -7.00 -15.37 -22.40
N LYS A 347 -7.96 -14.44 -22.34
CA LYS A 347 -8.15 -13.40 -23.35
C LYS A 347 -6.89 -12.56 -23.56
N LEU A 348 -6.21 -12.16 -22.49
CA LEU A 348 -4.98 -11.39 -22.58
C LEU A 348 -3.77 -12.24 -22.97
N LEU A 349 -3.71 -13.52 -22.62
CA LEU A 349 -2.62 -14.42 -23.03
C LEU A 349 -2.70 -14.78 -24.52
N THR A 350 -3.90 -14.93 -25.06
CA THR A 350 -4.13 -15.41 -26.44
C THR A 350 -4.33 -14.29 -27.46
N ASN A 351 -4.67 -13.06 -27.04
CA ASN A 351 -4.88 -11.92 -27.94
C ASN A 351 -3.75 -10.89 -27.80
N GLU A 352 -2.74 -11.00 -28.67
CA GLU A 352 -1.55 -10.13 -28.66
C GLU A 352 -1.90 -8.66 -28.93
N ASN A 353 -2.84 -8.39 -29.86
CA ASN A 353 -3.23 -7.01 -30.18
C ASN A 353 -3.88 -6.31 -28.98
N LEU A 354 -4.83 -6.97 -28.32
CA LEU A 354 -5.47 -6.45 -27.12
C LEU A 354 -4.45 -6.24 -26.00
N ARG A 355 -3.57 -7.21 -25.78
CA ARG A 355 -2.51 -7.14 -24.78
C ARG A 355 -1.58 -5.94 -25.03
N THR A 356 -1.14 -5.72 -26.26
CA THR A 356 -0.28 -4.60 -26.65
C THR A 356 -0.96 -3.25 -26.41
N GLN A 357 -2.22 -3.10 -26.83
CA GLN A 357 -2.98 -1.87 -26.60
C GLN A 357 -3.15 -1.55 -25.11
N MET A 358 -3.49 -2.56 -24.31
CA MET A 358 -3.63 -2.40 -22.85
C MET A 358 -2.29 -2.12 -22.18
N SER A 359 -1.21 -2.75 -22.62
CA SER A 359 0.16 -2.51 -22.14
C SER A 359 0.56 -1.03 -22.32
N GLN A 360 0.36 -0.48 -23.52
CA GLN A 360 0.66 0.93 -23.79
C GLN A 360 -0.19 1.87 -22.92
N SER A 361 -1.48 1.58 -22.81
CA SER A 361 -2.40 2.37 -22.00
C SER A 361 -2.07 2.31 -20.50
N ALA A 362 -1.70 1.13 -19.99
CA ALA A 362 -1.28 0.92 -18.62
C ALA A 362 -0.02 1.72 -18.30
N ARG A 363 1.02 1.61 -19.15
CA ARG A 363 2.28 2.32 -18.97
C ARG A 363 2.11 3.84 -19.01
N LEU A 364 1.30 4.34 -19.93
CA LEU A 364 0.99 5.77 -20.00
C LEU A 364 0.27 6.25 -18.74
N SER A 365 -0.71 5.49 -18.28
CA SER A 365 -1.46 5.83 -17.05
C SER A 365 -0.59 5.81 -15.81
N ALA A 366 0.42 4.93 -15.74
CA ALA A 366 1.29 4.81 -14.59
C ALA A 366 2.25 6.01 -14.40
N GLN A 367 2.48 6.85 -15.41
CA GLN A 367 3.37 8.02 -15.30
C GLN A 367 2.92 9.02 -14.23
N SER A 368 1.60 9.16 -14.02
CA SER A 368 1.04 10.05 -13.00
C SER A 368 1.29 9.57 -11.56
N TYR A 369 1.77 8.34 -11.39
CA TYR A 369 2.12 7.77 -10.09
C TYR A 369 3.62 7.88 -9.77
N SER A 370 4.41 8.63 -10.55
CA SER A 370 5.81 8.91 -10.19
C SER A 370 5.87 9.72 -8.88
N TRP A 371 6.84 9.41 -8.02
CA TRP A 371 7.02 10.18 -6.79
C TRP A 371 7.23 11.67 -7.07
N GLN A 372 7.83 12.02 -8.21
CA GLN A 372 7.99 13.40 -8.62
C GLN A 372 6.65 14.13 -8.77
N GLU A 373 5.66 13.52 -9.44
CA GLU A 373 4.34 14.13 -9.62
C GLU A 373 3.53 14.11 -8.32
N ILE A 374 3.59 13.02 -7.57
CA ILE A 374 2.91 12.88 -6.28
C ILE A 374 3.43 13.91 -5.27
N THR A 375 4.75 14.08 -5.17
CA THR A 375 5.37 15.03 -4.24
C THR A 375 4.98 16.48 -4.56
N LYS A 376 4.94 16.87 -5.84
CA LYS A 376 4.44 18.21 -6.25
C LYS A 376 3.01 18.45 -5.74
N ALA A 377 2.12 17.47 -5.88
CA ALA A 377 0.76 17.59 -5.37
C ALA A 377 0.73 17.74 -3.84
N ILE A 378 1.57 17.00 -3.13
CA ILE A 378 1.68 17.07 -1.66
C ILE A 378 2.27 18.41 -1.22
N GLU A 379 3.27 18.95 -1.92
CA GLU A 379 3.86 20.27 -1.62
C GLU A 379 2.83 21.40 -1.75
N ILE A 380 1.93 21.33 -2.73
CA ILE A 380 0.81 22.28 -2.87
C ILE A 380 -0.11 22.21 -1.64
N ILE A 381 -0.39 21.00 -1.15
CA ILE A 381 -1.19 20.79 0.05
C ILE A 381 -0.48 21.33 1.28
N TYR A 382 0.82 21.08 1.44
CA TYR A 382 1.61 21.63 2.54
C TYR A 382 1.55 23.16 2.59
N ASN A 383 1.82 23.83 1.47
CA ASN A 383 1.78 25.29 1.39
C ASN A 383 0.40 25.83 1.75
N ARG A 384 -0.68 25.16 1.31
CA ARG A 384 -2.05 25.56 1.67
C ARG A 384 -2.29 25.45 3.18
N ILE A 385 -1.90 24.35 3.81
CA ILE A 385 -2.12 24.12 5.24
C ILE A 385 -1.30 25.11 6.07
N ILE A 386 -0.02 25.32 5.74
CA ILE A 386 0.87 26.27 6.43
C ILE A 386 0.27 27.69 6.38
N THR A 387 -0.21 28.11 5.21
CA THR A 387 -0.79 29.45 5.05
C THR A 387 -2.08 29.61 5.86
N THR A 388 -2.92 28.57 5.93
CA THR A 388 -4.20 28.65 6.67
C THR A 388 -4.05 28.53 8.19
N THR A 389 -2.96 27.94 8.68
CA THR A 389 -2.71 27.79 10.13
C THR A 389 -2.06 29.05 10.73
N ASN A 390 -1.33 29.84 9.92
CA ASN A 390 -0.63 31.06 10.36
C ASN A 390 -1.54 32.31 10.35
N HIS A 391 -2.81 32.17 10.02
CA HIS A 391 -3.87 33.19 10.08
C HIS A 391 -4.93 32.82 11.10
#